data_b18aad2ae42427de19c9ef816a1f67b7
#
_entry.id   b18aad2ae42427de19c9ef816a1f67b7
#
_cell.length_a   1.000
_cell.length_b   1.000
_cell.length_c   1.000
_cell.angle_alpha   90.00
_cell.angle_beta   90.00
_cell.angle_gamma   90.00
#
_symmetry.space_group_name_H-M   'P 1'
#
loop_
_entity.id
_entity.type
_entity.pdbx_description
1 polymer ?
#
loop_
_entity_poly.entity_id
_entity_poly.type
_entity_poly.pdbx_seq_one_letter_code
_entity_poly.pdbx_strand_id
1 'polypeptide(L)'
;KHMEKIKWWKSTISSVLIVALISCFPLESVAQSAANRSKLLENGTQLVLRINETFKANNTADTGTISSIVETDVYSADGAQVLIKAGTPAFIEFTADPNGSWGKAGKICLTHATTKTIDNKRVSLRLSSCKNGSSKLGGVIILSVLFFPIGLISGCMKGSMPKIQQGTTLNASTMQDVMVE
;
A
#
# COMPACT_ATOMS: atom_id res chain seq x y z
N LYS A 1 19.74 6.80 75.55
CA LYS A 1 19.75 8.00 74.72
C LYS A 1 20.57 7.88 73.40
N HIS A 2 21.62 7.06 73.41
CA HIS A 2 22.50 6.90 72.20
C HIS A 2 21.92 5.94 71.16
N MET A 3 21.16 4.91 71.54
CA MET A 3 20.59 3.92 70.63
C MET A 3 19.40 4.41 69.74
N GLU A 4 18.63 5.40 70.24
CA GLU A 4 17.53 5.97 69.48
C GLU A 4 18.01 6.89 68.34
N LYS A 5 19.12 7.59 68.51
CA LYS A 5 19.73 8.44 67.48
C LYS A 5 20.22 7.62 66.27
N ILE A 6 20.73 6.37 66.51
CA ILE A 6 21.23 5.49 65.46
C ILE A 6 20.08 4.91 64.64
N LYS A 7 18.91 4.64 65.21
CA LYS A 7 17.72 4.16 64.49
C LYS A 7 17.13 5.26 63.58
N TRP A 8 17.07 6.48 64.08
CA TRP A 8 16.55 7.60 63.30
C TRP A 8 17.46 7.96 62.11
N TRP A 9 18.77 7.90 62.27
CA TRP A 9 19.75 8.12 61.21
C TRP A 9 19.65 7.08 60.08
N LYS A 10 19.48 5.80 60.42
CA LYS A 10 19.32 4.72 59.43
C LYS A 10 18.03 4.88 58.60
N SER A 11 16.96 5.36 59.20
CA SER A 11 15.68 5.61 58.52
C SER A 11 15.77 6.78 57.54
N THR A 12 16.43 7.87 57.93
CA THR A 12 16.58 9.07 57.08
C THR A 12 17.53 8.83 55.90
N ILE A 13 18.62 8.09 56.09
CA ILE A 13 19.55 7.72 55.02
C ILE A 13 18.86 6.82 53.97
N SER A 14 18.04 5.87 54.42
CA SER A 14 17.31 4.96 53.53
C SER A 14 16.31 5.70 52.65
N SER A 15 15.58 6.68 53.17
CA SER A 15 14.61 7.44 52.40
C SER A 15 15.27 8.41 51.38
N VAL A 16 16.40 9.01 51.74
CA VAL A 16 17.15 9.90 50.82
C VAL A 16 17.77 9.09 49.68
N LEU A 17 18.24 7.86 49.95
CA LEU A 17 18.83 7.00 48.94
C LEU A 17 17.79 6.47 47.92
N ILE A 18 16.56 6.22 48.38
CA ILE A 18 15.46 5.81 47.50
C ILE A 18 15.03 6.97 46.57
N VAL A 19 14.96 8.21 47.08
CA VAL A 19 14.63 9.38 46.26
C VAL A 19 15.73 9.67 45.24
N ALA A 20 17.00 9.52 45.57
CA ALA A 20 18.11 9.70 44.65
C ALA A 20 18.15 8.63 43.54
N LEU A 21 17.72 7.40 43.82
CA LEU A 21 17.63 6.34 42.80
C LEU A 21 16.48 6.58 41.77
N ILE A 22 15.40 7.17 42.21
CA ILE A 22 14.25 7.48 41.33
C ILE A 22 14.59 8.63 40.36
N SER A 23 15.45 9.57 40.73
CA SER A 23 15.90 10.68 39.89
C SER A 23 16.98 10.29 38.85
N CYS A 24 17.53 9.08 38.91
CA CYS A 24 18.52 8.59 37.93
C CYS A 24 17.95 7.78 36.77
N PHE A 25 16.63 7.60 36.68
CA PHE A 25 16.05 7.06 35.45
C PHE A 25 16.00 8.16 34.39
N PRO A 26 16.74 8.03 33.27
CA PRO A 26 16.72 9.05 32.24
C PRO A 26 15.33 9.07 31.60
N LEU A 27 14.57 10.14 31.82
CA LEU A 27 13.33 10.44 31.10
C LEU A 27 13.56 10.58 29.59
N GLU A 28 14.81 10.68 29.16
CA GLU A 28 15.20 10.85 27.76
C GLU A 28 14.85 9.65 26.87
N SER A 29 14.82 8.43 27.39
CA SER A 29 14.52 7.23 26.61
C SER A 29 13.06 7.16 26.13
N VAL A 30 12.12 7.73 26.88
CA VAL A 30 10.70 7.76 26.51
C VAL A 30 10.43 8.84 25.46
N ALA A 31 11.09 9.98 25.56
CA ALA A 31 10.96 11.08 24.59
C ALA A 31 11.55 10.69 23.21
N GLN A 32 12.68 10.01 23.19
CA GLN A 32 13.28 9.52 21.94
C GLN A 32 12.43 8.43 21.25
N SER A 33 11.80 7.55 22.02
CA SER A 33 10.89 6.54 21.47
C SER A 33 9.64 7.17 20.86
N ALA A 34 9.10 8.22 21.44
CA ALA A 34 7.96 8.96 20.89
C ALA A 34 8.36 9.75 19.62
N ALA A 35 9.50 10.45 19.65
CA ALA A 35 10.01 11.19 18.50
C ALA A 35 10.33 10.30 17.28
N ASN A 36 10.78 9.06 17.52
CA ASN A 36 10.99 8.08 16.45
C ASN A 36 9.68 7.54 15.87
N ARG A 37 8.62 7.42 16.66
CA ARG A 37 7.31 6.98 16.16
C ARG A 37 6.64 8.01 15.26
N SER A 38 6.84 9.29 15.52
CA SER A 38 6.26 10.37 14.71
C SER A 38 6.82 10.44 13.29
N LYS A 39 7.93 9.76 13.05
CA LYS A 39 8.61 9.70 11.74
C LYS A 39 8.55 8.32 11.09
N LEU A 40 7.87 7.37 11.69
CA LEU A 40 7.78 6.00 11.19
C LEU A 40 6.51 5.82 10.34
N LEU A 41 6.71 5.44 9.08
CA LEU A 41 5.66 4.90 8.22
C LEU A 41 5.64 3.38 8.42
N GLU A 42 4.64 2.90 9.15
CA GLU A 42 4.53 1.48 9.49
C GLU A 42 4.12 0.62 8.30
N ASN A 43 4.58 -0.63 8.31
CA ASN A 43 4.12 -1.66 7.37
C ASN A 43 2.61 -1.89 7.53
N GLY A 44 1.91 -2.01 6.40
CA GLY A 44 0.45 -2.16 6.38
C GLY A 44 -0.32 -0.85 6.45
N THR A 45 0.34 0.32 6.52
CA THR A 45 -0.34 1.62 6.42
C THR A 45 -1.09 1.70 5.11
N GLN A 46 -2.38 1.96 5.19
CA GLN A 46 -3.24 2.05 4.01
C GLN A 46 -3.21 3.45 3.40
N LEU A 47 -3.23 3.49 2.08
CA LEU A 47 -3.32 4.72 1.30
C LEU A 47 -4.13 4.48 0.04
N VAL A 48 -4.70 5.56 -0.49
CA VAL A 48 -5.51 5.54 -1.70
C VAL A 48 -4.70 6.12 -2.85
N LEU A 49 -4.58 5.35 -3.93
CA LEU A 49 -3.98 5.78 -5.18
C LEU A 49 -5.08 6.09 -6.19
N ARG A 50 -4.99 7.22 -6.88
CA ARG A 50 -5.88 7.59 -7.98
C ARG A 50 -5.12 7.55 -9.31
N ILE A 51 -5.66 6.81 -10.27
CA ILE A 51 -5.09 6.69 -11.61
C ILE A 51 -5.23 8.01 -12.35
N ASN A 52 -4.11 8.50 -12.88
CA ASN A 52 -4.03 9.82 -13.50
C ASN A 52 -4.39 9.84 -14.98
N GLU A 53 -4.35 8.68 -15.64
CA GLU A 53 -4.64 8.54 -17.06
C GLU A 53 -5.44 7.29 -17.38
N THR A 54 -6.21 7.34 -18.49
CA THR A 54 -6.93 6.15 -18.94
C THR A 54 -5.97 5.18 -19.61
N PHE A 55 -5.89 3.95 -19.08
CA PHE A 55 -5.03 2.90 -19.58
C PHE A 55 -5.81 1.74 -20.20
N LYS A 56 -5.35 1.26 -21.35
CA LYS A 56 -5.82 0.05 -22.01
C LYS A 56 -4.60 -0.76 -22.44
N ALA A 57 -4.45 -1.96 -21.93
CA ALA A 57 -3.36 -2.83 -22.34
C ALA A 57 -3.49 -3.24 -23.82
N ASN A 58 -2.35 -3.47 -24.43
CA ASN A 58 -2.29 -4.05 -25.77
C ASN A 58 -2.79 -5.50 -25.76
N ASN A 59 -3.09 -6.03 -26.95
CA ASN A 59 -3.58 -7.40 -27.12
C ASN A 59 -2.45 -8.45 -27.09
N THR A 60 -1.39 -8.20 -26.39
CA THR A 60 -0.24 -9.07 -26.14
C THR A 60 -0.02 -9.19 -24.64
N ALA A 61 0.61 -10.28 -24.20
CA ALA A 61 1.09 -10.36 -22.83
C ALA A 61 2.06 -9.18 -22.61
N ASP A 62 1.76 -8.34 -21.64
CA ASP A 62 2.46 -7.09 -21.44
C ASP A 62 2.64 -6.81 -19.95
N THR A 63 3.75 -6.19 -19.62
CA THR A 63 4.04 -5.69 -18.29
C THR A 63 4.53 -4.26 -18.39
N GLY A 64 4.18 -3.43 -17.45
CA GLY A 64 4.62 -2.03 -17.47
C GLY A 64 4.14 -1.29 -16.23
N THR A 65 4.19 0.04 -16.32
CA THR A 65 3.80 0.91 -15.24
C THR A 65 2.71 1.89 -15.67
N ILE A 66 1.78 2.17 -14.75
CA ILE A 66 0.71 3.16 -14.92
C ILE A 66 0.98 4.31 -13.96
N SER A 67 0.86 5.54 -14.44
CA SER A 67 0.98 6.74 -13.62
C SER A 67 -0.25 6.93 -12.74
N SER A 68 -0.01 7.21 -11.47
CA SER A 68 -1.03 7.48 -10.46
C SER A 68 -0.54 8.53 -9.47
N ILE A 69 -1.42 9.02 -8.63
CA ILE A 69 -1.11 9.95 -7.54
C ILE A 69 -1.70 9.44 -6.23
N VAL A 70 -1.06 9.76 -5.13
CA VAL A 70 -1.62 9.56 -3.79
C VAL A 70 -2.78 10.53 -3.61
N GLU A 71 -3.96 10.05 -3.24
CA GLU A 71 -5.18 10.87 -3.18
C GLU A 71 -5.28 11.68 -1.89
N THR A 72 -4.84 11.12 -0.78
CA THR A 72 -4.93 11.73 0.57
C THR A 72 -3.58 11.75 1.26
N ASP A 73 -3.39 12.70 2.17
CA ASP A 73 -2.21 12.73 3.02
C ASP A 73 -2.11 11.46 3.88
N VAL A 74 -0.91 10.91 3.99
CA VAL A 74 -0.60 9.78 4.86
C VAL A 74 0.17 10.28 6.06
N TYR A 75 -0.38 10.04 7.24
CA TYR A 75 0.18 10.48 8.50
C TYR A 75 1.01 9.38 9.16
N SER A 76 1.88 9.78 10.06
CA SER A 76 2.56 8.89 11.00
C SER A 76 1.57 8.16 11.92
N ALA A 77 2.01 7.09 12.57
CA ALA A 77 1.17 6.29 13.46
C ALA A 77 0.54 7.08 14.62
N ASP A 78 1.19 8.14 15.07
CA ASP A 78 0.70 9.07 16.09
C ASP A 78 -0.17 10.22 15.52
N GLY A 79 -0.32 10.29 14.20
CA GLY A 79 -1.10 11.34 13.51
C GLY A 79 -0.46 12.73 13.52
N ALA A 80 0.75 12.89 14.06
CA ALA A 80 1.37 14.19 14.28
C ALA A 80 2.02 14.79 13.02
N GLN A 81 2.49 13.94 12.10
CA GLN A 81 3.27 14.37 10.93
C GLN A 81 2.77 13.71 9.64
N VAL A 82 2.72 14.51 8.56
CA VAL A 82 2.46 14.00 7.21
C VAL A 82 3.73 13.35 6.68
N LEU A 83 3.68 12.08 6.32
CA LEU A 83 4.80 11.31 5.78
C LEU A 83 4.77 11.20 4.26
N ILE A 84 3.56 11.15 3.66
CA ILE A 84 3.37 11.23 2.21
C ILE A 84 2.25 12.24 1.95
N LYS A 85 2.53 13.24 1.11
CA LYS A 85 1.54 14.27 0.76
C LYS A 85 0.59 13.78 -0.32
N ALA A 86 -0.66 14.23 -0.25
CA ALA A 86 -1.60 14.12 -1.35
C ALA A 86 -1.00 14.74 -2.63
N GLY A 87 -1.28 14.13 -3.78
CA GLY A 87 -0.70 14.55 -5.07
C GLY A 87 0.71 13.98 -5.33
N THR A 88 1.34 13.28 -4.39
CA THR A 88 2.63 12.63 -4.62
C THR A 88 2.51 11.60 -5.74
N PRO A 89 3.40 11.63 -6.75
CA PRO A 89 3.35 10.66 -7.85
C PRO A 89 3.64 9.25 -7.35
N ALA A 90 2.89 8.29 -7.89
CA ALA A 90 3.08 6.87 -7.65
C ALA A 90 3.01 6.12 -8.99
N PHE A 91 3.78 5.05 -9.11
CA PHE A 91 3.86 4.21 -10.29
C PHE A 91 3.35 2.82 -9.94
N ILE A 92 2.30 2.37 -10.63
CA ILE A 92 1.65 1.09 -10.41
C ILE A 92 2.14 0.11 -11.47
N GLU A 93 2.67 -1.01 -11.05
CA GLU A 93 3.08 -2.10 -11.94
C GLU A 93 1.86 -2.94 -12.31
N PHE A 94 1.73 -3.24 -13.60
CA PHE A 94 0.68 -4.09 -14.13
C PHE A 94 1.22 -5.28 -14.92
N THR A 95 0.43 -6.34 -14.92
CA THR A 95 0.59 -7.49 -15.82
C THR A 95 -0.68 -7.66 -16.60
N ALA A 96 -0.59 -7.75 -17.93
CA ALA A 96 -1.72 -7.95 -18.80
C ALA A 96 -1.63 -9.30 -19.52
N ASP A 97 -2.72 -10.05 -19.42
CA ASP A 97 -2.92 -11.26 -20.22
C ASP A 97 -3.76 -10.92 -21.45
N PRO A 98 -3.36 -11.35 -22.64
CA PRO A 98 -4.08 -11.03 -23.88
C PRO A 98 -5.46 -11.68 -23.93
N ASN A 99 -6.35 -11.05 -24.68
CA ASN A 99 -7.59 -11.69 -25.08
C ASN A 99 -7.30 -12.81 -26.10
N GLY A 100 -8.09 -13.86 -26.06
CA GLY A 100 -7.93 -15.03 -26.92
C GLY A 100 -9.05 -15.21 -27.95
N SER A 101 -8.85 -16.19 -28.82
CA SER A 101 -9.89 -16.72 -29.71
C SER A 101 -11.05 -17.29 -28.91
N TRP A 102 -12.15 -17.61 -29.57
CA TRP A 102 -13.39 -18.14 -28.94
C TRP A 102 -14.00 -17.19 -27.90
N GLY A 103 -13.80 -15.87 -28.07
CA GLY A 103 -14.38 -14.85 -27.18
C GLY A 103 -13.72 -14.75 -25.81
N LYS A 104 -12.53 -15.31 -25.58
CA LYS A 104 -11.80 -15.21 -24.31
C LYS A 104 -11.44 -13.77 -24.02
N ALA A 105 -11.86 -13.26 -22.87
CA ALA A 105 -11.51 -11.91 -22.39
C ALA A 105 -10.03 -11.83 -21.98
N GLY A 106 -9.40 -10.68 -22.21
CA GLY A 106 -8.12 -10.34 -21.60
C GLY A 106 -8.28 -9.93 -20.14
N LYS A 107 -7.16 -9.85 -19.42
CA LYS A 107 -7.11 -9.51 -17.99
C LYS A 107 -5.95 -8.53 -17.73
N ILE A 108 -6.16 -7.59 -16.83
CA ILE A 108 -5.10 -6.73 -16.27
C ILE A 108 -5.09 -6.92 -14.78
N CYS A 109 -3.92 -7.23 -14.21
CA CYS A 109 -3.69 -7.29 -12.78
C CYS A 109 -2.69 -6.23 -12.35
N LEU A 110 -3.01 -5.51 -11.28
CA LEU A 110 -2.17 -4.52 -10.61
C LEU A 110 -1.68 -5.15 -9.30
N THR A 111 -0.36 -5.30 -9.14
CA THR A 111 0.20 -6.06 -8.02
C THR A 111 1.06 -5.24 -7.09
N HIS A 112 1.83 -4.32 -7.63
CA HIS A 112 2.76 -3.49 -6.89
C HIS A 112 2.62 -2.03 -7.30
N ALA A 113 2.96 -1.13 -6.37
CA ALA A 113 3.19 0.27 -6.69
C ALA A 113 4.40 0.80 -5.91
N THR A 114 4.92 1.89 -6.39
CA THR A 114 6.03 2.60 -5.75
C THR A 114 5.68 4.08 -5.66
N THR A 115 5.88 4.67 -4.49
CA THR A 115 5.75 6.12 -4.26
C THR A 115 6.94 6.65 -3.49
N LYS A 116 6.91 7.92 -3.10
CA LYS A 116 7.97 8.56 -2.31
C LYS A 116 7.36 9.24 -1.08
N THR A 117 8.15 9.29 -0.01
CA THR A 117 7.88 10.11 1.16
C THR A 117 8.26 11.57 0.92
N ILE A 118 7.97 12.45 1.88
CA ILE A 118 8.34 13.89 1.81
C ILE A 118 9.86 14.12 1.73
N ASP A 119 10.66 13.21 2.26
CA ASP A 119 12.13 13.20 2.21
C ASP A 119 12.70 12.44 1.00
N ASN A 120 11.86 12.14 -0.01
CA ASN A 120 12.19 11.41 -1.24
C ASN A 120 12.62 9.94 -1.06
N LYS A 121 12.43 9.34 0.11
CA LYS A 121 12.65 7.90 0.29
C LYS A 121 11.59 7.11 -0.48
N ARG A 122 12.01 6.05 -1.17
CA ARG A 122 11.12 5.18 -1.94
C ARG A 122 10.34 4.25 -1.01
N VAL A 123 9.05 4.16 -1.23
CA VAL A 123 8.11 3.28 -0.50
C VAL A 123 7.49 2.30 -1.48
N SER A 124 7.63 1.01 -1.18
CA SER A 124 6.98 -0.06 -1.93
C SER A 124 5.60 -0.35 -1.33
N LEU A 125 4.62 -0.46 -2.22
CA LEU A 125 3.21 -0.66 -1.88
C LEU A 125 2.71 -1.96 -2.48
N ARG A 126 1.87 -2.67 -1.73
CA ARG A 126 1.12 -3.82 -2.20
C ARG A 126 -0.26 -3.39 -2.66
N LEU A 127 -0.63 -3.89 -3.83
CA LEU A 127 -2.02 -3.81 -4.34
C LEU A 127 -2.45 -5.22 -4.74
N SER A 128 -3.76 -5.43 -4.82
CA SER A 128 -4.33 -6.65 -5.40
C SER A 128 -5.62 -6.27 -6.09
N SER A 129 -5.50 -5.86 -7.35
CA SER A 129 -6.65 -5.49 -8.17
C SER A 129 -6.48 -6.07 -9.55
N CYS A 130 -7.44 -6.91 -9.96
CA CYS A 130 -7.49 -7.47 -11.30
C CYS A 130 -8.80 -7.09 -11.98
N LYS A 131 -8.73 -6.73 -13.25
CA LYS A 131 -9.89 -6.38 -14.08
C LYS A 131 -9.89 -7.25 -15.33
N ASN A 132 -11.02 -7.88 -15.60
CA ASN A 132 -11.24 -8.66 -16.80
C ASN A 132 -11.97 -7.82 -17.86
N GLY A 133 -11.69 -8.10 -19.12
CA GLY A 133 -12.44 -7.57 -20.24
C GLY A 133 -13.80 -8.26 -20.40
N SER A 134 -14.52 -7.91 -21.46
CA SER A 134 -15.77 -8.60 -21.81
C SER A 134 -15.51 -9.88 -22.57
N SER A 135 -16.06 -10.98 -22.07
CA SER A 135 -16.09 -12.26 -22.77
C SER A 135 -17.26 -12.30 -23.78
N LYS A 136 -16.99 -12.84 -24.96
CA LYS A 136 -18.01 -13.10 -25.99
C LYS A 136 -18.33 -14.58 -26.14
N LEU A 137 -17.98 -15.40 -25.14
CA LEU A 137 -18.16 -16.85 -25.17
C LEU A 137 -19.61 -17.27 -25.43
N GLY A 138 -20.58 -16.62 -24.80
CA GLY A 138 -22.00 -16.93 -25.02
C GLY A 138 -22.44 -16.78 -26.48
N GLY A 139 -22.04 -15.69 -27.12
CA GLY A 139 -22.36 -15.46 -28.54
C GLY A 139 -21.67 -16.48 -29.47
N VAL A 140 -20.43 -16.85 -29.16
CA VAL A 140 -19.68 -17.87 -29.92
C VAL A 140 -20.36 -19.23 -29.85
N ILE A 141 -20.79 -19.64 -28.67
CA ILE A 141 -21.47 -20.95 -28.47
C ILE A 141 -22.80 -20.97 -29.25
N ILE A 142 -23.63 -19.94 -29.15
CA ILE A 142 -24.91 -19.87 -29.85
C ILE A 142 -24.72 -19.96 -31.36
N LEU A 143 -23.79 -19.19 -31.93
CA LEU A 143 -23.49 -19.21 -33.37
C LEU A 143 -22.97 -20.57 -33.83
N SER A 144 -22.12 -21.25 -33.05
CA SER A 144 -21.57 -22.56 -33.40
C SER A 144 -22.63 -23.66 -33.42
N VAL A 145 -23.62 -23.59 -32.53
CA VAL A 145 -24.69 -24.60 -32.46
C VAL A 145 -25.75 -24.40 -33.53
N LEU A 146 -26.13 -23.10 -33.78
CA LEU A 146 -27.24 -22.84 -34.72
C LEU A 146 -26.83 -22.89 -36.20
N PHE A 147 -25.57 -22.58 -36.51
CA PHE A 147 -25.10 -22.40 -37.87
C PHE A 147 -23.88 -23.27 -38.19
N PHE A 148 -23.90 -24.55 -37.80
CA PHE A 148 -22.87 -25.52 -38.18
C PHE A 148 -22.95 -25.88 -39.69
N PRO A 149 -21.86 -25.83 -40.49
CA PRO A 149 -20.43 -25.63 -40.11
C PRO A 149 -19.97 -24.17 -40.04
N ILE A 150 -20.79 -23.20 -40.48
CA ILE A 150 -20.45 -21.79 -40.56
C ILE A 150 -20.10 -21.23 -39.18
N GLY A 151 -20.74 -21.76 -38.13
CA GLY A 151 -20.50 -21.36 -36.73
C GLY A 151 -19.05 -21.55 -36.26
N LEU A 152 -18.27 -22.41 -36.91
CA LEU A 152 -16.85 -22.59 -36.60
C LEU A 152 -16.00 -21.35 -36.86
N ILE A 153 -16.43 -20.48 -37.79
CA ILE A 153 -15.76 -19.21 -38.08
C ILE A 153 -15.87 -18.26 -36.86
N SER A 154 -16.88 -18.47 -36.00
CA SER A 154 -17.04 -17.68 -34.75
C SER A 154 -15.87 -17.86 -33.78
N GLY A 155 -15.07 -18.92 -33.93
CA GLY A 155 -13.82 -19.11 -33.17
C GLY A 155 -12.77 -18.01 -33.40
N CYS A 156 -12.89 -17.25 -34.51
CA CYS A 156 -12.04 -16.09 -34.77
C CYS A 156 -12.45 -14.85 -33.97
N MET A 157 -13.62 -14.85 -33.32
CA MET A 157 -14.06 -13.73 -32.50
C MET A 157 -13.19 -13.68 -31.22
N LYS A 158 -12.54 -12.52 -31.04
CA LYS A 158 -11.74 -12.26 -29.82
C LYS A 158 -12.62 -11.57 -28.77
N GLY A 159 -12.37 -11.86 -27.51
CA GLY A 159 -12.88 -11.06 -26.38
C GLY A 159 -12.29 -9.66 -26.39
N SER A 160 -12.67 -8.81 -25.43
CA SER A 160 -12.09 -7.48 -25.31
C SER A 160 -11.03 -7.41 -24.20
N MET A 161 -10.09 -6.49 -24.36
CA MET A 161 -9.17 -6.09 -23.28
C MET A 161 -9.89 -5.17 -22.30
N PRO A 162 -9.61 -5.28 -21.00
CA PRO A 162 -10.16 -4.35 -20.02
C PRO A 162 -9.52 -2.97 -20.17
N LYS A 163 -10.27 -1.96 -19.76
CA LYS A 163 -9.85 -0.57 -19.71
C LYS A 163 -9.90 -0.08 -18.28
N ILE A 164 -8.83 0.54 -17.80
CA ILE A 164 -8.78 1.22 -16.53
C ILE A 164 -8.98 2.71 -16.82
N GLN A 165 -10.00 3.30 -16.22
CA GLN A 165 -10.34 4.71 -16.49
C GLN A 165 -9.54 5.63 -15.57
N GLN A 166 -9.21 6.80 -16.06
CA GLN A 166 -8.73 7.92 -15.24
C GLN A 166 -9.69 8.17 -14.08
N GLY A 167 -9.15 8.51 -12.91
CA GLY A 167 -9.94 8.74 -11.70
C GLY A 167 -10.31 7.46 -10.94
N THR A 168 -9.97 6.26 -11.44
CA THR A 168 -10.15 5.03 -10.68
C THR A 168 -9.29 5.06 -9.44
N THR A 169 -9.90 4.81 -8.27
CA THR A 169 -9.20 4.74 -6.98
C THR A 169 -8.87 3.29 -6.61
N LEU A 170 -7.71 3.10 -6.00
CA LEU A 170 -7.18 1.81 -5.60
C LEU A 170 -6.63 1.90 -4.19
N ASN A 171 -6.99 0.95 -3.34
CA ASN A 171 -6.42 0.83 -2.02
C ASN A 171 -5.08 0.07 -2.11
N ALA A 172 -4.05 0.66 -1.53
CA ALA A 172 -2.72 0.10 -1.42
C ALA A 172 -2.27 0.08 0.04
N SER A 173 -1.35 -0.80 0.38
CA SER A 173 -0.73 -0.84 1.70
C SER A 173 0.79 -0.87 1.59
N THR A 174 1.47 -0.25 2.53
CA THR A 174 2.94 -0.28 2.63
C THR A 174 3.43 -1.71 2.87
N MET A 175 4.56 -2.06 2.28
CA MET A 175 5.15 -3.40 2.42
C MET A 175 6.28 -3.47 3.45
N GLN A 176 6.73 -2.33 3.94
CA GLN A 176 7.88 -2.24 4.86
C GLN A 176 7.76 -0.99 5.73
N ASP A 177 8.44 -1.03 6.86
CA ASP A 177 8.61 0.13 7.70
C ASP A 177 9.62 1.10 7.07
N VAL A 178 9.27 2.38 7.01
CA VAL A 178 10.14 3.43 6.46
C VAL A 178 10.27 4.57 7.45
N MET A 179 11.49 4.84 7.89
CA MET A 179 11.79 6.03 8.71
C MET A 179 11.90 7.24 7.79
N VAL A 180 11.08 8.25 8.03
CA VAL A 180 11.10 9.56 7.36
C VAL A 180 11.89 10.53 8.22
N GLU A 181 12.83 11.27 7.66
CA GLU A 181 13.73 12.20 8.39
C GLU A 181 13.18 13.62 8.50
#